data_c0c1188db7687a18568b9edfc74a74a7
#
_entry.id   c0c1188db7687a18568b9edfc74a74a7
#
_cell.length_a   1.000
_cell.length_b   1.000
_cell.length_c   1.000
_cell.angle_alpha   90.00
_cell.angle_beta   90.00
_cell.angle_gamma   90.00
#
_symmetry.space_group_name_H-M   'P 1'
#
loop_
_entity.id
_entity.type
_entity.pdbx_description
1 polymer ?
#
loop_
_entity_poly.entity_id
_entity_poly.type
_entity_poly.pdbx_seq_one_letter_code
_entity_poly.pdbx_strand_id
1 'polypeptide(L)'
;FEETAKANNLKIVELNKINAKKENEAKKKVENLPDNLFKKIYSIKMPQSPEVINIDNKYYLAEIKDEEKMNKPMNDPEVLEALNAQLSFKKKIENNTSLAKDISLGAFDGDNYKKFADDNGLIVKDYKISNIKQNDIFSEGLIKRIFLTKDGEINLLTNDTLTKSFLISTKKTEYK
;
A
#
# COMPACT_ATOMS: atom_id res chain seq x y z
N PHE A 1 27.77 21.58 19.18
CA PHE A 1 27.83 20.86 17.87
C PHE A 1 28.77 21.54 16.88
N GLU A 2 28.52 22.80 16.49
CA GLU A 2 29.31 23.51 15.48
C GLU A 2 30.77 23.74 15.89
N GLU A 3 31.02 24.12 17.15
CA GLU A 3 32.37 24.33 17.69
C GLU A 3 33.19 23.03 17.66
N THR A 4 32.57 21.89 18.06
CA THR A 4 33.22 20.58 18.03
C THR A 4 33.52 20.12 16.61
N ALA A 5 32.59 20.37 15.68
CA ALA A 5 32.79 20.05 14.27
C ALA A 5 33.94 20.86 13.66
N LYS A 6 34.00 22.17 13.93
CA LYS A 6 35.09 23.06 13.48
C LYS A 6 36.44 22.65 14.08
N ALA A 7 36.48 22.34 15.38
CA ALA A 7 37.70 21.93 16.06
C ALA A 7 38.28 20.61 15.49
N ASN A 8 37.46 19.75 14.92
CA ASN A 8 37.85 18.49 14.32
C ASN A 8 37.91 18.51 12.79
N ASN A 9 37.91 19.70 12.17
CA ASN A 9 37.90 19.88 10.70
C ASN A 9 36.81 19.09 9.97
N LEU A 10 35.65 18.92 10.58
CA LEU A 10 34.51 18.24 9.94
C LEU A 10 33.76 19.21 9.02
N LYS A 11 33.34 18.70 7.87
CA LYS A 11 32.51 19.46 6.94
C LYS A 11 31.08 19.55 7.49
N ILE A 12 30.64 20.75 7.78
CA ILE A 12 29.27 21.01 8.20
C ILE A 12 28.40 21.23 6.96
N VAL A 13 27.25 20.56 6.92
CA VAL A 13 26.23 20.74 5.90
C VAL A 13 24.92 21.09 6.59
N GLU A 14 24.42 22.28 6.36
CA GLU A 14 23.11 22.69 6.85
C GLU A 14 22.04 22.40 5.80
N LEU A 15 20.95 21.80 6.25
CA LEU A 15 19.82 21.45 5.43
C LEU A 15 18.58 22.13 6.03
N ASN A 16 18.03 23.12 5.32
CA ASN A 16 16.91 23.89 5.82
C ASN A 16 15.59 23.37 5.27
N LYS A 17 14.62 23.15 6.17
CA LYS A 17 13.23 22.83 5.85
C LYS A 17 13.04 21.70 4.81
N ILE A 18 13.53 20.52 5.15
CA ILE A 18 13.39 19.33 4.30
C ILE A 18 12.20 18.50 4.77
N ASN A 19 11.32 18.16 3.83
CA ASN A 19 10.16 17.32 4.09
C ASN A 19 10.51 15.81 4.02
N ALA A 20 9.56 14.95 4.41
CA ALA A 20 9.71 13.48 4.36
C ALA A 20 10.04 12.90 2.96
N LYS A 21 9.79 13.65 1.90
CA LYS A 21 10.13 13.28 0.51
C LYS A 21 11.54 13.70 0.12
N LYS A 22 12.33 14.22 1.06
CA LYS A 22 13.67 14.77 0.83
C LYS A 22 13.66 15.99 -0.10
N GLU A 23 12.61 16.82 0.00
CA GLU A 23 12.42 18.02 -0.79
C GLU A 23 12.55 19.25 0.10
N ASN A 24 13.15 20.32 -0.42
CA ASN A 24 13.21 21.61 0.24
C ASN A 24 11.90 22.41 0.05
N GLU A 25 11.79 23.62 0.60
CA GLU A 25 10.62 24.50 0.47
C GLU A 25 10.20 24.77 -0.99
N ALA A 26 11.16 24.78 -1.91
CA ALA A 26 10.91 24.97 -3.34
C ALA A 26 10.49 23.65 -4.05
N LYS A 27 10.18 22.59 -3.29
CA LYS A 27 9.83 21.24 -3.80
C LYS A 27 10.92 20.59 -4.67
N LYS A 28 12.18 21.01 -4.51
CA LYS A 28 13.33 20.41 -5.19
C LYS A 28 13.97 19.36 -4.32
N LYS A 29 14.28 18.20 -4.90
CA LYS A 29 15.01 17.14 -4.20
C LYS A 29 16.41 17.59 -3.80
N VAL A 30 16.82 17.21 -2.60
CA VAL A 30 18.18 17.42 -2.09
C VAL A 30 19.05 16.26 -2.58
N GLU A 31 19.82 16.50 -3.65
CA GLU A 31 20.60 15.46 -4.33
C GLU A 31 21.85 15.03 -3.54
N ASN A 32 22.49 15.96 -2.84
CA ASN A 32 23.78 15.72 -2.17
C ASN A 32 23.68 15.00 -0.83
N LEU A 33 22.53 14.43 -0.50
CA LEU A 33 22.29 13.65 0.72
C LEU A 33 21.91 12.23 0.36
N PRO A 34 22.70 11.20 0.72
CA PRO A 34 22.36 9.80 0.48
C PRO A 34 21.00 9.42 1.09
N ASP A 35 20.19 8.65 0.40
CA ASP A 35 18.83 8.29 0.86
C ASP A 35 18.84 7.52 2.18
N ASN A 36 19.83 6.64 2.37
CA ASN A 36 20.00 5.90 3.63
C ASN A 36 20.35 6.82 4.80
N LEU A 37 21.18 7.84 4.55
CA LEU A 37 21.52 8.84 5.57
C LEU A 37 20.31 9.72 5.88
N PHE A 38 19.58 10.17 4.86
CA PHE A 38 18.36 10.95 5.04
C PHE A 38 17.31 10.22 5.89
N LYS A 39 17.04 8.93 5.58
CA LYS A 39 16.08 8.11 6.34
C LYS A 39 16.48 8.00 7.82
N LYS A 40 17.77 7.84 8.10
CA LYS A 40 18.29 7.78 9.47
C LYS A 40 18.14 9.12 10.19
N ILE A 41 18.55 10.22 9.56
CA ILE A 41 18.36 11.58 10.12
C ILE A 41 16.88 11.86 10.39
N TYR A 42 16.01 11.54 9.42
CA TYR A 42 14.57 11.79 9.56
C TYR A 42 13.89 10.91 10.62
N SER A 43 14.55 9.85 11.07
CA SER A 43 14.07 8.97 12.15
C SER A 43 14.51 9.41 13.55
N ILE A 44 15.35 10.43 13.67
CA ILE A 44 15.78 10.99 14.96
C ILE A 44 14.55 11.59 15.66
N LYS A 45 14.29 11.12 16.88
CA LYS A 45 13.06 11.51 17.61
C LYS A 45 13.24 12.70 18.54
N MET A 46 14.47 13.03 18.89
CA MET A 46 14.77 14.11 19.84
C MET A 46 15.48 15.25 19.11
N PRO A 47 14.79 16.37 18.80
CA PRO A 47 15.42 17.58 18.32
C PRO A 47 16.50 18.07 19.31
N GLN A 48 17.51 18.76 18.80
CA GLN A 48 18.62 19.34 19.57
C GLN A 48 19.50 18.30 20.30
N SER A 49 19.38 17.00 19.94
CA SER A 49 20.22 15.93 20.44
C SER A 49 21.05 15.35 19.29
N PRO A 50 22.38 15.59 19.25
CA PRO A 50 23.22 15.05 18.18
C PRO A 50 23.31 13.52 18.24
N GLU A 51 23.16 12.86 17.09
CA GLU A 51 23.32 11.41 16.96
C GLU A 51 24.44 11.06 15.97
N VAL A 52 25.19 10.01 16.31
CA VAL A 52 26.21 9.43 15.42
C VAL A 52 25.57 8.36 14.56
N ILE A 53 25.60 8.55 13.26
CA ILE A 53 25.05 7.63 12.27
C ILE A 53 26.19 6.98 11.51
N ASN A 54 26.22 5.64 11.47
CA ASN A 54 27.16 4.88 10.64
C ASN A 54 26.44 4.35 9.39
N ILE A 55 26.99 4.68 8.23
CA ILE A 55 26.53 4.17 6.94
C ILE A 55 27.77 3.86 6.08
N ASP A 56 27.85 2.63 5.59
CA ASP A 56 28.92 2.15 4.71
C ASP A 56 30.32 2.50 5.23
N ASN A 57 30.58 2.25 6.52
CA ASN A 57 31.82 2.57 7.25
C ASN A 57 32.16 4.08 7.30
N LYS A 58 31.21 4.94 7.00
CA LYS A 58 31.34 6.39 7.22
C LYS A 58 30.49 6.82 8.39
N TYR A 59 31.07 7.66 9.23
CA TYR A 59 30.40 8.21 10.39
C TYR A 59 29.92 9.64 10.08
N TYR A 60 28.67 9.88 10.41
CA TYR A 60 28.02 11.18 10.30
C TYR A 60 27.55 11.58 11.68
N LEU A 61 27.74 12.85 12.03
CA LEU A 61 27.13 13.44 13.20
C LEU A 61 25.96 14.29 12.71
N ALA A 62 24.75 13.95 13.12
CA ALA A 62 23.53 14.62 12.69
C ALA A 62 22.76 15.17 13.88
N GLU A 63 22.20 16.36 13.70
CA GLU A 63 21.34 17.03 14.67
C GLU A 63 20.13 17.61 13.94
N ILE A 64 18.92 17.38 14.47
CA ILE A 64 17.72 18.08 14.05
C ILE A 64 17.58 19.31 14.95
N LYS A 65 17.70 20.51 14.38
CA LYS A 65 17.56 21.78 15.13
C LYS A 65 16.12 22.04 15.53
N ASP A 66 15.18 21.77 14.60
CA ASP A 66 13.75 21.99 14.81
C ASP A 66 12.91 21.07 13.92
N GLU A 67 11.70 20.74 14.39
CA GLU A 67 10.71 19.95 13.66
C GLU A 67 9.40 20.72 13.60
N GLU A 68 8.98 21.10 12.41
CA GLU A 68 7.70 21.77 12.18
C GLU A 68 6.69 20.77 11.58
N LYS A 69 5.57 20.56 12.28
CA LYS A 69 4.44 19.79 11.75
C LYS A 69 3.52 20.71 10.97
N MET A 70 3.61 20.66 9.64
CA MET A 70 2.72 21.43 8.79
C MET A 70 1.45 20.64 8.50
N ASN A 71 0.31 21.15 8.95
CA ASN A 71 -1.00 20.66 8.52
C ASN A 71 -1.28 21.16 7.11
N LYS A 72 -1.34 20.26 6.15
CA LYS A 72 -1.74 20.62 4.80
C LYS A 72 -3.23 20.98 4.78
N PRO A 73 -3.63 22.03 4.08
CA PRO A 73 -5.03 22.38 3.95
C PRO A 73 -5.81 21.30 3.18
N MET A 74 -7.11 21.21 3.44
CA MET A 74 -7.97 20.17 2.83
C MET A 74 -8.00 20.21 1.30
N ASN A 75 -7.72 21.37 0.70
CA ASN A 75 -7.66 21.55 -0.75
C ASN A 75 -6.27 21.29 -1.36
N ASP A 76 -5.28 20.87 -0.56
CA ASP A 76 -3.99 20.44 -1.08
C ASP A 76 -4.18 19.20 -1.98
N PRO A 77 -3.63 19.19 -3.20
CA PRO A 77 -3.79 18.06 -4.13
C PRO A 77 -3.40 16.71 -3.55
N GLU A 78 -2.34 16.64 -2.73
CA GLU A 78 -1.90 15.38 -2.11
C GLU A 78 -2.88 14.91 -1.02
N VAL A 79 -3.51 15.85 -0.28
CA VAL A 79 -4.56 15.52 0.70
C VAL A 79 -5.80 15.01 -0.01
N LEU A 80 -6.21 15.68 -1.09
CA LEU A 80 -7.36 15.25 -1.90
C LEU A 80 -7.13 13.87 -2.53
N GLU A 81 -5.95 13.60 -3.07
CA GLU A 81 -5.61 12.28 -3.61
C GLU A 81 -5.68 11.20 -2.54
N ALA A 82 -5.08 11.44 -1.36
CA ALA A 82 -5.12 10.51 -0.24
C ALA A 82 -6.55 10.25 0.25
N LEU A 83 -7.37 11.30 0.38
CA LEU A 83 -8.78 11.19 0.77
C LEU A 83 -9.59 10.42 -0.27
N ASN A 84 -9.41 10.71 -1.56
CA ASN A 84 -10.09 9.98 -2.63
C ASN A 84 -9.71 8.49 -2.65
N ALA A 85 -8.44 8.17 -2.43
CA ALA A 85 -7.99 6.78 -2.31
C ALA A 85 -8.64 6.07 -1.12
N GLN A 86 -8.70 6.73 0.06
CA GLN A 86 -9.37 6.18 1.24
C GLN A 86 -10.88 5.98 1.04
N LEU A 87 -11.56 6.97 0.47
CA LEU A 87 -13.00 6.88 0.19
C LEU A 87 -13.31 5.78 -0.82
N SER A 88 -12.50 5.66 -1.88
CA SER A 88 -12.64 4.60 -2.87
C SER A 88 -12.43 3.22 -2.26
N PHE A 89 -11.44 3.08 -1.39
CA PHE A 89 -11.18 1.83 -0.65
C PHE A 89 -12.33 1.48 0.29
N LYS A 90 -12.82 2.46 1.07
CA LYS A 90 -13.97 2.29 1.97
C LYS A 90 -15.21 1.83 1.19
N LYS A 91 -15.55 2.52 0.09
CA LYS A 91 -16.69 2.15 -0.76
C LYS A 91 -16.56 0.74 -1.33
N LYS A 92 -15.34 0.33 -1.71
CA LYS A 92 -15.07 -1.03 -2.17
C LYS A 92 -15.34 -2.08 -1.09
N ILE A 93 -14.90 -1.83 0.16
CA ILE A 93 -15.17 -2.72 1.29
C ILE A 93 -16.68 -2.81 1.55
N GLU A 94 -17.39 -1.70 1.57
CA GLU A 94 -18.84 -1.65 1.77
C GLU A 94 -19.57 -2.45 0.69
N ASN A 95 -19.23 -2.25 -0.59
CA ASN A 95 -19.81 -3.01 -1.70
C ASN A 95 -19.51 -4.52 -1.58
N ASN A 96 -18.27 -4.89 -1.25
CA ASN A 96 -17.92 -6.30 -1.06
C ASN A 96 -18.67 -6.93 0.11
N THR A 97 -18.87 -6.20 1.19
CA THR A 97 -19.63 -6.67 2.36
C THR A 97 -21.10 -6.88 2.02
N SER A 98 -21.70 -5.94 1.29
CA SER A 98 -23.08 -6.10 0.80
C SER A 98 -23.20 -7.31 -0.12
N LEU A 99 -22.31 -7.45 -1.08
CA LEU A 99 -22.31 -8.57 -2.03
C LEU A 99 -22.11 -9.92 -1.32
N ALA A 100 -21.21 -10.01 -0.35
CA ALA A 100 -21.00 -11.22 0.44
C ALA A 100 -22.26 -11.59 1.24
N LYS A 101 -22.99 -10.60 1.76
CA LYS A 101 -24.26 -10.82 2.44
C LYS A 101 -25.31 -11.36 1.46
N ASP A 102 -25.43 -10.77 0.28
CA ASP A 102 -26.38 -11.21 -0.74
C ASP A 102 -26.10 -12.65 -1.20
N ILE A 103 -24.82 -13.01 -1.36
CA ILE A 103 -24.39 -14.39 -1.63
C ILE A 103 -24.85 -15.33 -0.51
N SER A 104 -24.63 -14.96 0.74
CA SER A 104 -25.00 -15.79 1.90
C SER A 104 -26.52 -15.96 2.05
N LEU A 105 -27.32 -15.08 1.48
CA LEU A 105 -28.78 -15.14 1.43
C LEU A 105 -29.30 -15.89 0.19
N GLY A 106 -28.44 -16.46 -0.67
CA GLY A 106 -28.82 -17.19 -1.86
C GLY A 106 -29.26 -16.32 -3.04
N ALA A 107 -28.96 -15.02 -3.02
CA ALA A 107 -29.36 -14.09 -4.09
C ALA A 107 -28.72 -14.42 -5.46
N PHE A 108 -27.66 -15.22 -5.46
CA PHE A 108 -26.87 -15.59 -6.65
C PHE A 108 -27.07 -17.04 -7.10
N ASP A 109 -28.09 -17.72 -6.61
CA ASP A 109 -28.39 -19.08 -7.02
C ASP A 109 -28.73 -19.18 -8.51
N GLY A 110 -28.33 -20.26 -9.16
CA GLY A 110 -28.59 -20.50 -10.57
C GLY A 110 -27.91 -19.49 -11.49
N ASP A 111 -28.68 -18.89 -12.40
CA ASP A 111 -28.17 -17.92 -13.38
C ASP A 111 -28.16 -16.46 -12.90
N ASN A 112 -28.58 -16.21 -11.65
CA ASN A 112 -28.65 -14.83 -11.12
C ASN A 112 -27.26 -14.15 -11.07
N TYR A 113 -26.18 -14.91 -10.87
CA TYR A 113 -24.85 -14.32 -10.88
C TYR A 113 -24.43 -13.82 -12.28
N LYS A 114 -24.90 -14.45 -13.36
CA LYS A 114 -24.64 -13.99 -14.74
C LYS A 114 -25.39 -12.69 -14.99
N LYS A 115 -26.65 -12.65 -14.61
CA LYS A 115 -27.45 -11.42 -14.70
C LYS A 115 -26.81 -10.27 -13.91
N PHE A 116 -26.33 -10.53 -12.70
CA PHE A 116 -25.59 -9.54 -11.92
C PHE A 116 -24.34 -9.06 -12.65
N ALA A 117 -23.59 -9.98 -13.29
CA ALA A 117 -22.40 -9.61 -14.06
C ALA A 117 -22.75 -8.70 -15.24
N ASP A 118 -23.79 -9.03 -15.99
CA ASP A 118 -24.29 -8.25 -17.14
C ASP A 118 -24.79 -6.86 -16.70
N ASP A 119 -25.60 -6.80 -15.64
CA ASP A 119 -26.15 -5.56 -15.09
C ASP A 119 -25.05 -4.60 -14.56
N ASN A 120 -23.91 -5.14 -14.15
CA ASN A 120 -22.77 -4.38 -13.64
C ASN A 120 -21.59 -4.26 -14.62
N GLY A 121 -21.74 -4.70 -15.87
CA GLY A 121 -20.70 -4.65 -16.90
C GLY A 121 -19.47 -5.48 -16.56
N LEU A 122 -19.64 -6.57 -15.80
CA LEU A 122 -18.55 -7.47 -15.42
C LEU A 122 -18.33 -8.53 -16.52
N ILE A 123 -17.06 -8.89 -16.72
CA ILE A 123 -16.72 -9.90 -17.72
C ILE A 123 -16.70 -11.28 -17.05
N VAL A 124 -17.59 -12.17 -17.50
CA VAL A 124 -17.59 -13.57 -17.08
C VAL A 124 -16.61 -14.37 -17.94
N LYS A 125 -15.71 -15.11 -17.29
CA LYS A 125 -14.72 -15.98 -17.96
C LYS A 125 -14.66 -17.33 -17.29
N ASP A 126 -14.58 -18.37 -18.10
CA ASP A 126 -14.31 -19.74 -17.62
C ASP A 126 -12.81 -19.98 -17.51
N TYR A 127 -12.40 -20.57 -16.40
CA TYR A 127 -11.02 -20.93 -16.14
C TYR A 127 -10.92 -22.41 -15.76
N LYS A 128 -9.86 -23.06 -16.26
CA LYS A 128 -9.46 -24.39 -15.80
C LYS A 128 -8.15 -24.23 -15.02
N ILE A 129 -8.20 -24.49 -13.72
CA ILE A 129 -7.05 -24.41 -12.83
C ILE A 129 -6.60 -25.85 -12.55
N SER A 130 -5.40 -26.23 -13.00
CA SER A 130 -4.89 -27.58 -12.91
C SER A 130 -3.88 -27.80 -11.78
N ASN A 131 -3.44 -26.74 -11.10
CA ASN A 131 -2.54 -26.83 -9.96
C ASN A 131 -2.70 -25.60 -9.05
N ILE A 132 -2.12 -25.68 -7.84
CA ILE A 132 -2.19 -24.59 -6.83
C ILE A 132 -1.16 -23.49 -7.03
N LYS A 133 -0.29 -23.58 -8.03
CA LYS A 133 0.69 -22.53 -8.30
C LYS A 133 0.00 -21.32 -8.90
N GLN A 134 0.52 -20.13 -8.55
CA GLN A 134 0.02 -18.88 -9.11
C GLN A 134 0.06 -18.86 -10.64
N ASN A 135 -0.84 -18.13 -11.25
CA ASN A 135 -0.86 -17.80 -12.66
C ASN A 135 -0.95 -16.25 -12.82
N ASP A 136 -1.04 -15.77 -14.05
CA ASP A 136 -1.08 -14.35 -14.36
C ASP A 136 -2.29 -13.60 -13.76
N ILE A 137 -3.31 -14.31 -13.31
CA ILE A 137 -4.57 -13.76 -12.84
C ILE A 137 -4.76 -13.97 -11.34
N PHE A 138 -4.42 -15.16 -10.85
CA PHE A 138 -4.69 -15.60 -9.49
C PHE A 138 -3.40 -15.90 -8.73
N SER A 139 -3.26 -15.32 -7.54
CA SER A 139 -2.19 -15.69 -6.61
C SER A 139 -2.39 -17.12 -6.08
N GLU A 140 -1.32 -17.73 -5.58
CA GLU A 140 -1.38 -19.07 -4.97
C GLU A 140 -2.39 -19.12 -3.82
N GLY A 141 -2.41 -18.09 -2.96
CA GLY A 141 -3.37 -17.99 -1.86
C GLY A 141 -4.82 -17.92 -2.32
N LEU A 142 -5.08 -17.21 -3.43
CA LEU A 142 -6.42 -17.14 -4.00
C LEU A 142 -6.82 -18.49 -4.64
N ILE A 143 -5.91 -19.16 -5.35
CA ILE A 143 -6.16 -20.48 -5.94
C ILE A 143 -6.48 -21.52 -4.85
N LYS A 144 -5.73 -21.55 -3.74
CA LYS A 144 -6.02 -22.41 -2.59
C LYS A 144 -7.44 -22.21 -2.06
N ARG A 145 -7.89 -20.95 -1.94
CA ARG A 145 -9.26 -20.63 -1.51
C ARG A 145 -10.31 -21.09 -2.54
N ILE A 146 -10.02 -20.97 -3.84
CA ILE A 146 -10.90 -21.49 -4.89
C ILE A 146 -11.09 -23.02 -4.76
N PHE A 147 -10.01 -23.77 -4.53
CA PHE A 147 -10.09 -25.23 -4.33
C PHE A 147 -10.83 -25.65 -3.06
N LEU A 148 -11.00 -24.77 -2.09
CA LEU A 148 -11.78 -25.03 -0.87
C LEU A 148 -13.28 -24.75 -1.06
N THR A 149 -13.70 -24.15 -2.18
CA THR A 149 -15.12 -23.92 -2.46
C THR A 149 -15.78 -25.18 -2.99
N LYS A 150 -17.02 -25.44 -2.59
CA LYS A 150 -17.78 -26.59 -3.04
C LYS A 150 -18.24 -26.41 -4.49
N ASP A 151 -18.45 -27.54 -5.18
CA ASP A 151 -19.01 -27.52 -6.52
C ASP A 151 -20.41 -26.89 -6.51
N GLY A 152 -20.68 -26.00 -7.44
CA GLY A 152 -21.90 -25.22 -7.54
C GLY A 152 -21.98 -24.01 -6.60
N GLU A 153 -21.05 -23.85 -5.68
CA GLU A 153 -21.03 -22.72 -4.73
C GLU A 153 -20.48 -21.46 -5.40
N ILE A 154 -21.09 -20.34 -5.05
CA ILE A 154 -20.63 -19.01 -5.48
C ILE A 154 -20.00 -18.30 -4.29
N ASN A 155 -18.81 -17.77 -4.48
CA ASN A 155 -18.04 -17.11 -3.44
C ASN A 155 -17.46 -15.79 -3.94
N LEU A 156 -17.42 -14.80 -3.05
CA LEU A 156 -16.66 -13.56 -3.26
C LEU A 156 -15.28 -13.73 -2.63
N LEU A 157 -14.27 -13.82 -3.47
CA LEU A 157 -12.88 -13.94 -3.04
C LEU A 157 -12.10 -12.68 -3.42
N THR A 158 -11.18 -12.27 -2.55
CA THR A 158 -10.29 -11.13 -2.80
C THR A 158 -8.85 -11.60 -2.93
N ASN A 159 -8.05 -10.90 -3.73
CA ASN A 159 -6.62 -11.14 -3.76
C ASN A 159 -5.96 -10.74 -2.44
N ASP A 160 -4.71 -11.16 -2.23
CA ASP A 160 -4.00 -10.98 -0.95
C ASP A 160 -3.76 -9.50 -0.59
N THR A 161 -3.75 -8.61 -1.59
CA THR A 161 -3.61 -7.15 -1.39
C THR A 161 -4.95 -6.42 -1.25
N LEU A 162 -6.08 -7.10 -1.28
CA LEU A 162 -7.44 -6.55 -1.24
C LEU A 162 -7.75 -5.52 -2.36
N THR A 163 -6.95 -5.52 -3.42
CA THR A 163 -7.12 -4.58 -4.53
C THR A 163 -8.10 -5.07 -5.60
N LYS A 164 -8.27 -6.40 -5.73
CA LYS A 164 -9.18 -7.03 -6.69
C LYS A 164 -10.10 -8.01 -5.96
N SER A 165 -11.36 -8.01 -6.35
CA SER A 165 -12.37 -8.96 -5.87
C SER A 165 -12.90 -9.76 -7.06
N PHE A 166 -13.17 -11.03 -6.84
CA PHE A 166 -13.63 -11.97 -7.84
C PHE A 166 -14.90 -12.66 -7.33
N LEU A 167 -15.96 -12.61 -8.10
CA LEU A 167 -17.14 -13.45 -7.89
C LEU A 167 -16.89 -14.75 -8.64
N ILE A 168 -16.75 -15.86 -7.91
CA ILE A 168 -16.32 -17.13 -8.44
C ILE A 168 -17.42 -18.17 -8.23
N SER A 169 -17.81 -18.84 -9.31
CA SER A 169 -18.65 -20.04 -9.27
C SER A 169 -17.79 -21.24 -9.60
N THR A 170 -17.66 -22.18 -8.68
CA THR A 170 -16.92 -23.43 -8.88
C THR A 170 -17.83 -24.44 -9.54
N LYS A 171 -17.54 -24.83 -10.78
CA LYS A 171 -18.36 -25.83 -11.54
C LYS A 171 -18.05 -27.25 -11.12
N LYS A 172 -16.77 -27.58 -11.00
CA LYS A 172 -16.32 -28.91 -10.62
C LYS A 172 -14.88 -28.90 -10.11
N THR A 173 -14.63 -29.62 -9.05
CA THR A 173 -13.30 -29.83 -8.49
C THR A 173 -12.94 -31.33 -8.58
N GLU A 174 -11.80 -31.64 -9.17
CA GLU A 174 -11.27 -33.00 -9.26
C GLU A 174 -9.92 -33.06 -8.53
N TYR A 175 -9.81 -33.98 -7.60
CA TYR A 175 -8.55 -34.26 -6.89
C TYR A 175 -7.90 -35.47 -7.56
N LYS A 176 -6.63 -35.34 -7.93
CA LYS A 176 -5.81 -36.46 -8.47
C LYS A 176 -4.85 -36.94 -7.41
#